data_00c1f2b69f8b7131f72801fb2c705a26
#
_entry.id   00c1f2b69f8b7131f72801fb2c705a26
#
_cell.length_a   1.000
_cell.length_b   1.000
_cell.length_c   1.000
_cell.angle_alpha   90.00
_cell.angle_beta   90.00
_cell.angle_gamma   90.00
#
_symmetry.space_group_name_H-M   'P 1'
#
loop_
_entity.id
_entity.type
_entity.pdbx_description
1 polymer ?
#
loop_
_entity_poly.entity_id
_entity_poly.type
_entity_poly.pdbx_seq_one_letter_code
_entity_poly.pdbx_strand_id
1 'polypeptide(L)'
;MIKNAKVVGEFNFSNAKKLIIAGIVVVIAAVVLLASITIVPAGHTGVVVTLGKVSSNVLSEGFHFKAPLVQNVVKMSNQIQKCEIEGAESVSKDLQAISTTIVVNYKIGDSSSAKIYREIGRDYETIMLMPAIHESLKAVCAKYTAEQLVTSRSKVAIEIQDTLAEKMEEYGIVIEKFNIVNFSFSEEFAKAIEAKEVAQQNLLKAKTEQEQLIVEANAQAEKKVIAAEAEAKAILKKAEAQAEANETISKSLNKNVIENNKIEKWDGKLPYATGGSAILDVSADGNGDSSEN
;
A
#
# COMPACT_ATOMS: atom_id res chain seq x y z
N MET A 1 -0.62 27.29 -112.57
CA MET A 1 -1.02 25.89 -112.38
C MET A 1 -0.58 25.41 -111.00
N ILE A 2 -1.53 25.24 -110.12
CA ILE A 2 -1.30 24.90 -108.70
C ILE A 2 -1.52 23.40 -108.61
N LYS A 3 -0.52 22.63 -108.20
CA LYS A 3 -0.68 21.24 -107.87
C LYS A 3 -0.72 21.12 -106.34
N ASN A 4 -1.89 20.94 -105.74
CA ASN A 4 -2.11 20.54 -104.44
C ASN A 4 -1.82 19.02 -104.31
N ALA A 5 -0.75 18.64 -103.58
CA ALA A 5 -0.52 17.27 -103.15
C ALA A 5 -1.04 17.14 -101.71
N LYS A 6 -2.16 16.46 -101.54
CA LYS A 6 -2.71 16.00 -100.27
C LYS A 6 -1.91 14.75 -99.83
N VAL A 7 -1.02 14.91 -98.94
CA VAL A 7 -0.44 13.73 -98.17
C VAL A 7 -1.45 13.36 -97.10
N VAL A 8 -2.33 12.45 -97.44
CA VAL A 8 -3.16 11.77 -96.46
C VAL A 8 -2.33 10.56 -95.94
N GLY A 9 -1.68 10.74 -94.80
CA GLY A 9 -1.05 9.60 -94.13
C GLY A 9 -2.11 8.56 -93.81
N GLU A 10 -2.02 7.36 -94.39
CA GLU A 10 -2.85 6.21 -94.02
C GLU A 10 -2.60 5.87 -92.53
N PHE A 11 -3.54 6.23 -91.69
CA PHE A 11 -3.57 5.82 -90.32
C PHE A 11 -3.73 4.28 -90.22
N ASN A 12 -2.63 3.59 -90.05
CA ASN A 12 -2.62 2.12 -89.93
C ASN A 12 -3.36 1.65 -88.67
N PHE A 13 -4.67 1.44 -88.76
CA PHE A 13 -5.59 1.06 -87.69
C PHE A 13 -5.12 -0.19 -86.94
N SER A 14 -4.34 -1.07 -87.57
CA SER A 14 -3.74 -2.26 -86.93
C SER A 14 -2.67 -1.89 -85.90
N ASN A 15 -1.81 -0.92 -86.24
CA ASN A 15 -0.74 -0.46 -85.32
C ASN A 15 -1.30 0.40 -84.15
N ALA A 16 -2.38 1.21 -84.48
CA ALA A 16 -3.06 1.99 -83.42
C ALA A 16 -3.74 1.06 -82.38
N LYS A 17 -4.39 -0.03 -82.78
CA LYS A 17 -4.93 -1.05 -81.81
C LYS A 17 -3.84 -1.71 -81.04
N LYS A 18 -2.69 -2.04 -81.60
CA LYS A 18 -1.55 -2.62 -80.86
C LYS A 18 -0.98 -1.67 -79.80
N LEU A 19 -0.86 -0.37 -80.16
CA LEU A 19 -0.41 0.68 -79.21
C LEU A 19 -1.39 0.91 -78.08
N ILE A 20 -2.69 0.88 -78.36
CA ILE A 20 -3.72 1.01 -77.33
C ILE A 20 -3.68 -0.21 -76.34
N ILE A 21 -3.58 -1.43 -76.92
CA ILE A 21 -3.45 -2.65 -76.12
C ILE A 21 -2.16 -2.61 -75.30
N ALA A 22 -1.03 -2.23 -75.83
CA ALA A 22 0.24 -2.06 -75.11
C ALA A 22 0.12 -1.02 -74.00
N GLY A 23 -0.55 0.09 -74.21
CA GLY A 23 -0.83 1.14 -73.24
C GLY A 23 -1.67 0.58 -72.08
N ILE A 24 -2.72 -0.17 -72.39
CA ILE A 24 -3.57 -0.82 -71.33
C ILE A 24 -2.76 -1.82 -70.55
N VAL A 25 -1.92 -2.65 -71.16
CA VAL A 25 -1.06 -3.63 -70.43
C VAL A 25 -0.07 -2.90 -69.55
N VAL A 26 0.55 -1.81 -69.95
CA VAL A 26 1.45 -1.00 -69.11
C VAL A 26 0.71 -0.42 -67.92
N VAL A 27 -0.50 0.10 -68.09
CA VAL A 27 -1.32 0.64 -67.01
C VAL A 27 -1.69 -0.46 -66.04
N ILE A 28 -2.12 -1.63 -66.50
CA ILE A 28 -2.42 -2.78 -65.65
C ILE A 28 -1.17 -3.23 -64.88
N ALA A 29 -0.01 -3.32 -65.54
CA ALA A 29 1.25 -3.67 -64.91
C ALA A 29 1.65 -2.64 -63.84
N ALA A 30 1.48 -1.36 -64.09
CA ALA A 30 1.74 -0.29 -63.11
C ALA A 30 0.80 -0.39 -61.88
N VAL A 31 -0.49 -0.64 -62.11
CA VAL A 31 -1.47 -0.83 -61.01
C VAL A 31 -1.12 -2.06 -60.17
N VAL A 32 -0.73 -3.17 -60.83
CA VAL A 32 -0.31 -4.38 -60.11
C VAL A 32 0.96 -4.14 -59.29
N LEU A 33 1.94 -3.44 -59.84
CA LEU A 33 3.16 -3.07 -59.12
C LEU A 33 2.88 -2.19 -57.92
N LEU A 34 2.05 -1.17 -58.05
CA LEU A 34 1.64 -0.31 -56.93
C LEU A 34 0.85 -1.09 -55.86
N ALA A 35 -0.03 -2.00 -56.27
CA ALA A 35 -0.78 -2.85 -55.38
C ALA A 35 0.07 -3.94 -54.68
N SER A 36 1.27 -4.21 -55.22
CA SER A 36 2.23 -5.16 -54.61
C SER A 36 2.97 -4.61 -53.41
N ILE A 37 2.87 -3.32 -53.17
CA ILE A 37 3.58 -2.68 -52.05
C ILE A 37 2.72 -2.71 -50.80
N THR A 38 3.33 -3.09 -49.67
CA THR A 38 2.74 -2.94 -48.35
C THR A 38 3.78 -2.37 -47.38
N ILE A 39 3.36 -1.44 -46.54
CA ILE A 39 4.20 -0.84 -45.51
C ILE A 39 3.64 -1.28 -44.17
N VAL A 40 4.48 -1.91 -43.33
CA VAL A 40 4.20 -2.26 -41.96
C VAL A 40 4.73 -1.13 -41.07
N PRO A 41 3.88 -0.44 -40.31
CA PRO A 41 4.32 0.64 -39.44
C PRO A 41 5.24 0.12 -38.30
N ALA A 42 6.04 1.03 -37.73
CA ALA A 42 6.85 0.72 -36.55
C ALA A 42 5.97 0.22 -35.39
N GLY A 43 6.46 -0.78 -34.66
CA GLY A 43 5.73 -1.43 -33.57
C GLY A 43 4.54 -2.30 -34.04
N HIS A 44 4.53 -2.71 -35.31
CA HIS A 44 3.53 -3.62 -35.86
C HIS A 44 4.21 -4.79 -36.55
N THR A 45 3.52 -5.92 -36.56
CA THR A 45 3.90 -7.10 -37.34
C THR A 45 2.87 -7.38 -38.42
N GLY A 46 3.34 -7.61 -39.65
CA GLY A 46 2.48 -7.96 -40.80
C GLY A 46 2.27 -9.47 -40.90
N VAL A 47 1.05 -9.93 -40.63
CA VAL A 47 0.66 -11.33 -40.81
C VAL A 47 0.21 -11.53 -42.25
N VAL A 48 0.92 -12.38 -43.00
CA VAL A 48 0.60 -12.67 -44.40
C VAL A 48 -0.46 -13.75 -44.51
N VAL A 49 -1.57 -13.42 -45.17
CA VAL A 49 -2.65 -14.36 -45.48
C VAL A 49 -2.71 -14.59 -46.97
N THR A 50 -2.43 -15.82 -47.40
CA THR A 50 -2.42 -16.21 -48.81
C THR A 50 -3.64 -17.07 -49.10
N LEU A 51 -4.60 -16.58 -49.86
CA LEU A 51 -5.85 -17.31 -50.20
C LEU A 51 -6.53 -17.95 -48.97
N GLY A 52 -6.58 -17.22 -47.85
CA GLY A 52 -7.17 -17.70 -46.60
C GLY A 52 -6.23 -18.49 -45.71
N LYS A 53 -5.05 -18.89 -46.15
CA LYS A 53 -4.04 -19.56 -45.32
C LYS A 53 -3.08 -18.55 -44.67
N VAL A 54 -3.00 -18.58 -43.36
CA VAL A 54 -2.06 -17.77 -42.59
C VAL A 54 -0.66 -18.35 -42.72
N SER A 55 0.29 -17.51 -43.15
CA SER A 55 1.72 -17.86 -43.20
C SER A 55 2.29 -17.88 -41.79
N SER A 56 3.21 -18.82 -41.51
CA SER A 56 3.96 -18.85 -40.26
C SER A 56 5.01 -17.71 -40.18
N ASN A 57 5.48 -17.25 -41.35
CA ASN A 57 6.41 -16.13 -41.43
C ASN A 57 5.64 -14.82 -41.35
N VAL A 58 6.08 -13.94 -40.49
CA VAL A 58 5.55 -12.58 -40.31
C VAL A 58 6.49 -11.59 -40.99
N LEU A 59 5.92 -10.46 -41.42
CA LEU A 59 6.67 -9.32 -41.93
C LEU A 59 7.00 -8.39 -40.75
N SER A 60 8.28 -8.04 -40.62
CA SER A 60 8.72 -7.02 -39.68
C SER A 60 8.25 -5.62 -40.15
N GLU A 61 8.49 -4.63 -39.33
CA GLU A 61 8.27 -3.23 -39.74
C GLU A 61 9.08 -2.86 -40.95
N GLY A 62 8.53 -1.95 -41.78
CA GLY A 62 9.17 -1.44 -43.00
C GLY A 62 8.41 -1.74 -44.26
N PHE A 63 9.15 -1.70 -45.37
CA PHE A 63 8.66 -1.87 -46.74
C PHE A 63 8.73 -3.34 -47.15
N HIS A 64 7.63 -3.88 -47.68
CA HIS A 64 7.54 -5.28 -48.14
C HIS A 64 6.75 -5.37 -49.47
N PHE A 65 7.07 -6.42 -50.21
CA PHE A 65 6.30 -6.80 -51.36
C PHE A 65 5.32 -7.92 -51.04
N LYS A 66 4.12 -7.82 -51.56
CA LYS A 66 3.08 -8.86 -51.51
C LYS A 66 2.55 -9.16 -52.91
N ALA A 67 2.07 -10.37 -53.14
CA ALA A 67 1.35 -10.69 -54.34
C ALA A 67 -0.07 -10.10 -54.30
N PRO A 68 -0.39 -9.08 -55.08
CA PRO A 68 -1.72 -8.47 -55.10
C PRO A 68 -2.74 -9.51 -55.53
N LEU A 69 -3.99 -9.44 -55.06
CA LEU A 69 -5.09 -10.38 -55.29
C LEU A 69 -4.97 -11.72 -54.57
N VAL A 70 -3.75 -12.22 -54.29
CA VAL A 70 -3.51 -13.54 -53.68
C VAL A 70 -3.17 -13.40 -52.20
N GLN A 71 -2.41 -12.35 -51.84
CA GLN A 71 -1.92 -12.11 -50.49
C GLN A 71 -2.57 -10.86 -49.87
N ASN A 72 -3.01 -11.02 -48.64
CA ASN A 72 -3.42 -9.92 -47.78
C ASN A 72 -2.47 -9.85 -46.58
N VAL A 73 -2.10 -8.65 -46.14
CA VAL A 73 -1.23 -8.42 -44.99
C VAL A 73 -2.08 -7.76 -43.88
N VAL A 74 -2.26 -8.52 -42.79
CA VAL A 74 -2.96 -8.05 -41.60
C VAL A 74 -1.93 -7.50 -40.63
N LYS A 75 -2.07 -6.22 -40.29
CA LYS A 75 -1.18 -5.54 -39.36
C LYS A 75 -1.67 -5.78 -37.93
N MET A 76 -0.81 -6.33 -37.06
CA MET A 76 -1.07 -6.51 -35.62
C MET A 76 -0.10 -5.66 -34.85
N SER A 77 -0.59 -4.96 -33.83
CA SER A 77 0.24 -4.11 -32.99
C SER A 77 1.01 -4.93 -31.97
N ASN A 78 2.32 -4.72 -31.89
CA ASN A 78 3.21 -5.30 -30.90
C ASN A 78 3.59 -4.26 -29.82
N GLN A 79 3.00 -3.07 -29.91
CA GLN A 79 3.14 -2.04 -28.90
C GLN A 79 2.40 -2.43 -27.62
N ILE A 80 2.75 -1.80 -26.51
CA ILE A 80 2.04 -1.99 -25.25
C ILE A 80 0.62 -1.43 -25.41
N GLN A 81 -0.35 -2.27 -25.18
CA GLN A 81 -1.78 -1.97 -25.22
C GLN A 81 -2.34 -2.01 -23.80
N LYS A 82 -3.47 -1.34 -23.61
CA LYS A 82 -4.20 -1.31 -22.35
C LYS A 82 -5.53 -2.06 -22.52
N CYS A 83 -5.75 -3.04 -21.65
CA CYS A 83 -7.07 -3.65 -21.43
C CYS A 83 -7.59 -3.18 -20.08
N GLU A 84 -8.78 -2.58 -20.06
CA GLU A 84 -9.44 -2.10 -18.85
C GLU A 84 -10.75 -2.83 -18.66
N ILE A 85 -10.94 -3.35 -17.44
CA ILE A 85 -12.16 -4.05 -17.05
C ILE A 85 -12.71 -3.36 -15.82
N GLU A 86 -13.84 -2.71 -15.99
CA GLU A 86 -14.58 -2.09 -14.89
C GLU A 86 -15.55 -3.09 -14.26
N GLY A 87 -15.67 -3.03 -12.93
CA GLY A 87 -16.64 -3.86 -12.22
C GLY A 87 -16.38 -5.36 -12.30
N ALA A 88 -15.11 -5.78 -12.41
CA ALA A 88 -14.76 -7.19 -12.40
C ALA A 88 -15.15 -7.82 -11.05
N GLU A 89 -16.06 -8.77 -11.09
CA GLU A 89 -16.57 -9.44 -9.89
C GLU A 89 -15.71 -10.63 -9.50
N SER A 90 -15.44 -10.75 -8.21
CA SER A 90 -14.76 -11.88 -7.58
C SER A 90 -15.28 -12.13 -6.17
N VAL A 91 -14.82 -13.20 -5.55
CA VAL A 91 -15.16 -13.55 -4.17
C VAL A 91 -13.89 -13.80 -3.39
N SER A 92 -13.79 -13.23 -2.19
CA SER A 92 -12.67 -13.46 -1.27
C SER A 92 -12.77 -14.83 -0.58
N LYS A 93 -11.70 -15.21 0.13
CA LYS A 93 -11.64 -16.44 0.93
C LYS A 93 -12.74 -16.52 2.01
N ASP A 94 -13.12 -15.39 2.55
CA ASP A 94 -14.19 -15.23 3.55
C ASP A 94 -15.57 -14.97 2.93
N LEU A 95 -15.74 -15.37 1.65
CA LEU A 95 -16.99 -15.34 0.89
C LEU A 95 -17.59 -13.93 0.72
N GLN A 96 -16.75 -12.89 0.76
CA GLN A 96 -17.21 -11.54 0.49
C GLN A 96 -17.19 -11.26 -1.02
N ALA A 97 -18.29 -10.72 -1.53
CA ALA A 97 -18.36 -10.24 -2.90
C ALA A 97 -17.50 -8.98 -3.08
N ILE A 98 -16.71 -8.98 -4.12
CA ILE A 98 -15.76 -7.91 -4.44
C ILE A 98 -16.01 -7.48 -5.87
N SER A 99 -16.09 -6.17 -6.08
CA SER A 99 -16.05 -5.55 -7.40
C SER A 99 -14.77 -4.72 -7.52
N THR A 100 -14.04 -4.88 -8.62
CA THR A 100 -12.77 -4.19 -8.82
C THR A 100 -12.64 -3.68 -10.25
N THR A 101 -11.94 -2.56 -10.42
CA THR A 101 -11.50 -2.08 -11.72
C THR A 101 -10.04 -2.47 -11.92
N ILE A 102 -9.77 -3.10 -13.05
CA ILE A 102 -8.46 -3.65 -13.40
C ILE A 102 -7.97 -2.99 -14.67
N VAL A 103 -6.69 -2.67 -14.71
CA VAL A 103 -5.98 -2.20 -15.91
C VAL A 103 -4.78 -3.10 -16.15
N VAL A 104 -4.76 -3.78 -17.28
CA VAL A 104 -3.68 -4.66 -17.72
C VAL A 104 -2.97 -4.03 -18.90
N ASN A 105 -1.65 -3.86 -18.77
CA ASN A 105 -0.79 -3.48 -19.87
C ASN A 105 -0.15 -4.76 -20.42
N TYR A 106 -0.33 -4.98 -21.72
CA TYR A 106 0.14 -6.18 -22.41
C TYR A 106 0.66 -5.85 -23.79
N LYS A 107 1.45 -6.75 -24.35
CA LYS A 107 1.88 -6.69 -25.75
C LYS A 107 1.91 -8.08 -26.38
N ILE A 108 1.82 -8.13 -27.69
CA ILE A 108 2.01 -9.36 -28.45
C ILE A 108 3.51 -9.51 -28.74
N GLY A 109 4.05 -10.71 -28.52
CA GLY A 109 5.40 -11.06 -28.96
C GLY A 109 5.51 -11.04 -30.49
N ASP A 110 6.62 -10.53 -31.01
CA ASP A 110 6.82 -10.32 -32.46
C ASP A 110 6.58 -11.59 -33.30
N SER A 111 7.01 -12.74 -32.79
CA SER A 111 6.83 -14.02 -33.48
C SER A 111 5.43 -14.64 -33.29
N SER A 112 4.63 -14.13 -32.37
CA SER A 112 3.36 -14.75 -31.94
C SER A 112 2.15 -14.24 -32.72
N SER A 113 2.29 -13.11 -33.41
CA SER A 113 1.19 -12.48 -34.18
C SER A 113 0.52 -13.40 -35.19
N ALA A 114 1.29 -14.24 -35.87
CA ALA A 114 0.74 -15.21 -36.84
C ALA A 114 -0.03 -16.35 -36.15
N LYS A 115 0.43 -16.82 -34.98
CA LYS A 115 -0.25 -17.84 -34.18
C LYS A 115 -1.58 -17.30 -33.64
N ILE A 116 -1.54 -16.13 -33.01
CA ILE A 116 -2.73 -15.47 -32.47
C ILE A 116 -3.76 -15.23 -33.56
N TYR A 117 -3.34 -14.68 -34.70
CA TYR A 117 -4.26 -14.39 -35.80
C TYR A 117 -4.89 -15.67 -36.38
N ARG A 118 -4.13 -16.77 -36.46
CA ARG A 118 -4.60 -18.07 -36.98
C ARG A 118 -5.56 -18.77 -36.06
N GLU A 119 -5.30 -18.74 -34.75
CA GLU A 119 -6.01 -19.55 -33.75
C GLU A 119 -7.19 -18.78 -33.12
N ILE A 120 -7.06 -17.46 -32.99
CA ILE A 120 -8.02 -16.64 -32.27
C ILE A 120 -8.62 -15.56 -33.18
N GLY A 121 -7.79 -14.92 -34.00
CA GLY A 121 -8.20 -13.82 -34.87
C GLY A 121 -7.71 -12.47 -34.38
N ARG A 122 -8.43 -11.42 -34.76
CA ARG A 122 -8.08 -10.03 -34.38
C ARG A 122 -8.61 -9.65 -33.00
N ASP A 123 -9.68 -10.30 -32.56
CA ASP A 123 -10.40 -9.98 -31.32
C ASP A 123 -9.89 -10.83 -30.13
N TYR A 124 -8.58 -11.08 -30.10
CA TYR A 124 -7.92 -11.89 -29.09
C TYR A 124 -8.08 -11.29 -27.66
N GLU A 125 -8.26 -9.99 -27.55
CA GLU A 125 -8.49 -9.30 -26.28
C GLU A 125 -9.79 -9.78 -25.64
N THR A 126 -10.90 -9.69 -26.38
CA THR A 126 -12.23 -10.08 -25.89
C THR A 126 -12.38 -11.60 -25.75
N ILE A 127 -11.83 -12.35 -26.71
CA ILE A 127 -12.01 -13.81 -26.76
C ILE A 127 -11.15 -14.53 -25.72
N MET A 128 -9.95 -14.04 -25.44
CA MET A 128 -8.99 -14.76 -24.65
C MET A 128 -8.47 -13.98 -23.44
N LEU A 129 -7.98 -12.75 -23.64
CA LEU A 129 -7.32 -11.98 -22.60
C LEU A 129 -8.30 -11.62 -21.47
N MET A 130 -9.48 -11.10 -21.77
CA MET A 130 -10.48 -10.72 -20.77
C MET A 130 -10.94 -11.92 -19.92
N PRO A 131 -11.32 -13.08 -20.49
CA PRO A 131 -11.66 -14.27 -19.71
C PRO A 131 -10.50 -14.74 -18.81
N ALA A 132 -9.26 -14.72 -19.32
CA ALA A 132 -8.09 -15.11 -18.55
C ALA A 132 -7.81 -14.15 -17.37
N ILE A 133 -8.04 -12.84 -17.56
CA ILE A 133 -7.96 -11.85 -16.48
C ILE A 133 -9.00 -12.16 -15.40
N HIS A 134 -10.25 -12.40 -15.78
CA HIS A 134 -11.32 -12.73 -14.84
C HIS A 134 -11.02 -14.03 -14.07
N GLU A 135 -10.52 -15.05 -14.74
CA GLU A 135 -10.18 -16.31 -14.11
C GLU A 135 -8.99 -16.16 -13.14
N SER A 136 -7.94 -15.47 -13.55
CA SER A 136 -6.77 -15.21 -12.70
C SER A 136 -7.14 -14.36 -11.47
N LEU A 137 -7.98 -13.33 -11.67
CA LEU A 137 -8.54 -12.55 -10.58
C LEU A 137 -9.27 -13.42 -9.56
N LYS A 138 -10.24 -14.22 -10.02
CA LYS A 138 -11.06 -15.09 -9.16
C LYS A 138 -10.19 -16.12 -8.43
N ALA A 139 -9.25 -16.74 -9.13
CA ALA A 139 -8.36 -17.75 -8.56
C ALA A 139 -7.47 -17.20 -7.44
N VAL A 140 -6.96 -16.00 -7.59
CA VAL A 140 -6.09 -15.38 -6.59
C VAL A 140 -6.91 -14.75 -5.46
N CYS A 141 -7.99 -14.00 -5.76
CA CYS A 141 -8.84 -13.40 -4.73
C CYS A 141 -9.40 -14.43 -3.74
N ALA A 142 -9.73 -15.62 -4.21
CA ALA A 142 -10.21 -16.72 -3.36
C ALA A 142 -9.19 -17.23 -2.33
N LYS A 143 -7.91 -16.87 -2.45
CA LYS A 143 -6.85 -17.24 -1.49
C LYS A 143 -6.73 -16.24 -0.34
N TYR A 144 -7.22 -15.03 -0.50
CA TYR A 144 -7.07 -13.91 0.44
C TYR A 144 -8.41 -13.51 1.06
N THR A 145 -8.39 -13.11 2.34
CA THR A 145 -9.55 -12.48 2.95
C THR A 145 -9.76 -11.06 2.42
N ALA A 146 -10.95 -10.51 2.54
CA ALA A 146 -11.25 -9.15 2.12
C ALA A 146 -10.31 -8.11 2.75
N GLU A 147 -9.96 -8.28 4.03
CA GLU A 147 -8.98 -7.46 4.75
C GLU A 147 -7.56 -7.58 4.12
N GLN A 148 -7.14 -8.80 3.79
CA GLN A 148 -5.83 -9.06 3.16
C GLN A 148 -5.74 -8.49 1.74
N LEU A 149 -6.83 -8.49 0.97
CA LEU A 149 -6.87 -7.89 -0.36
C LEU A 149 -6.57 -6.39 -0.35
N VAL A 150 -6.97 -5.70 0.71
CA VAL A 150 -6.68 -4.27 0.90
C VAL A 150 -5.27 -4.06 1.46
N THR A 151 -4.93 -4.74 2.55
CA THR A 151 -3.65 -4.54 3.26
C THR A 151 -2.44 -5.06 2.49
N SER A 152 -2.60 -6.14 1.73
CA SER A 152 -1.54 -6.78 0.93
C SER A 152 -1.73 -6.60 -0.58
N ARG A 153 -2.38 -5.52 -1.01
CA ARG A 153 -2.77 -5.25 -2.40
C ARG A 153 -1.64 -5.44 -3.42
N SER A 154 -0.45 -4.97 -3.10
CA SER A 154 0.72 -5.08 -4.00
C SER A 154 1.11 -6.55 -4.23
N LYS A 155 1.07 -7.38 -3.19
CA LYS A 155 1.35 -8.81 -3.29
C LYS A 155 0.29 -9.52 -4.12
N VAL A 156 -0.97 -9.20 -3.90
CA VAL A 156 -2.11 -9.75 -4.66
C VAL A 156 -1.98 -9.40 -6.14
N ALA A 157 -1.64 -8.15 -6.46
CA ALA A 157 -1.46 -7.71 -7.85
C ALA A 157 -0.34 -8.48 -8.56
N ILE A 158 0.79 -8.72 -7.88
CA ILE A 158 1.90 -9.51 -8.44
C ILE A 158 1.47 -10.95 -8.66
N GLU A 159 0.80 -11.59 -7.71
CA GLU A 159 0.34 -12.98 -7.86
C GLU A 159 -0.68 -13.15 -8.99
N ILE A 160 -1.57 -12.16 -9.18
CA ILE A 160 -2.50 -12.16 -10.33
C ILE A 160 -1.72 -11.97 -11.63
N GLN A 161 -0.75 -11.06 -11.67
CA GLN A 161 0.09 -10.84 -12.84
C GLN A 161 0.84 -12.13 -13.23
N ASP A 162 1.46 -12.80 -12.28
CA ASP A 162 2.21 -14.05 -12.52
C ASP A 162 1.29 -15.17 -13.04
N THR A 163 0.13 -15.34 -12.40
CA THR A 163 -0.87 -16.33 -12.82
C THR A 163 -1.41 -16.05 -14.23
N LEU A 164 -1.64 -14.77 -14.55
CA LEU A 164 -2.10 -14.36 -15.87
C LEU A 164 -0.99 -14.50 -16.91
N ALA A 165 0.25 -14.13 -16.57
CA ALA A 165 1.40 -14.25 -17.46
C ALA A 165 1.67 -15.70 -17.85
N GLU A 166 1.63 -16.64 -16.91
CA GLU A 166 1.78 -18.06 -17.16
C GLU A 166 0.73 -18.58 -18.16
N LYS A 167 -0.53 -18.18 -18.02
CA LYS A 167 -1.61 -18.56 -18.95
C LYS A 167 -1.45 -17.94 -20.33
N MET A 168 -0.91 -16.73 -20.43
CA MET A 168 -0.80 -15.98 -21.69
C MET A 168 0.49 -16.30 -22.44
N GLU A 169 1.49 -16.87 -21.77
CA GLU A 169 2.77 -17.23 -22.39
C GLU A 169 2.59 -18.23 -23.54
N GLU A 170 1.68 -19.20 -23.38
CA GLU A 170 1.38 -20.20 -24.43
C GLU A 170 0.95 -19.55 -25.74
N TYR A 171 0.24 -18.43 -25.66
CA TYR A 171 -0.26 -17.70 -26.83
C TYR A 171 0.73 -16.62 -27.30
N GLY A 172 1.77 -16.37 -26.51
CA GLY A 172 2.79 -15.36 -26.82
C GLY A 172 2.29 -13.93 -26.58
N ILE A 173 1.35 -13.77 -25.65
CA ILE A 173 0.95 -12.47 -25.10
C ILE A 173 1.77 -12.24 -23.84
N VAL A 174 2.52 -11.14 -23.80
CA VAL A 174 3.36 -10.75 -22.67
C VAL A 174 2.60 -9.75 -21.81
N ILE A 175 2.41 -10.09 -20.53
CA ILE A 175 1.80 -9.20 -19.56
C ILE A 175 2.90 -8.32 -18.96
N GLU A 176 2.89 -7.04 -19.29
CA GLU A 176 3.87 -6.06 -18.80
C GLU A 176 3.53 -5.60 -17.39
N LYS A 177 2.27 -5.29 -17.13
CA LYS A 177 1.83 -4.81 -15.82
C LYS A 177 0.37 -5.10 -15.56
N PHE A 178 0.08 -5.49 -14.33
CA PHE A 178 -1.28 -5.66 -13.82
C PHE A 178 -1.54 -4.63 -12.70
N ASN A 179 -2.55 -3.79 -12.88
CA ASN A 179 -2.90 -2.75 -11.92
C ASN A 179 -4.33 -2.96 -11.45
N ILE A 180 -4.49 -3.01 -10.15
CA ILE A 180 -5.79 -2.95 -9.50
C ILE A 180 -6.07 -1.47 -9.21
N VAL A 181 -7.17 -0.91 -9.69
CA VAL A 181 -7.50 0.51 -9.48
C VAL A 181 -8.19 0.70 -8.13
N ASN A 182 -9.18 -0.14 -7.84
CA ASN A 182 -9.92 -0.10 -6.57
C ASN A 182 -10.40 -1.50 -6.19
N PHE A 183 -10.78 -1.65 -4.92
CA PHE A 183 -11.62 -2.73 -4.43
C PHE A 183 -12.89 -2.10 -3.84
N SER A 184 -14.04 -2.56 -4.28
CA SER A 184 -15.34 -2.19 -3.72
C SER A 184 -15.96 -3.42 -3.09
N PHE A 185 -16.41 -3.28 -1.87
CA PHE A 185 -17.08 -4.35 -1.09
C PHE A 185 -18.55 -4.02 -0.91
N SER A 186 -19.33 -4.99 -0.44
CA SER A 186 -20.73 -4.73 -0.11
C SER A 186 -20.84 -3.70 1.03
N GLU A 187 -21.94 -2.95 1.04
CA GLU A 187 -22.17 -1.91 2.07
C GLU A 187 -22.26 -2.51 3.48
N GLU A 188 -22.87 -3.71 3.58
CA GLU A 188 -22.95 -4.45 4.83
C GLU A 188 -21.56 -4.83 5.36
N PHE A 189 -20.67 -5.29 4.47
CA PHE A 189 -19.30 -5.63 4.86
C PHE A 189 -18.51 -4.39 5.28
N ALA A 190 -18.62 -3.28 4.55
CA ALA A 190 -17.98 -2.04 4.90
C ALA A 190 -18.40 -1.56 6.30
N LYS A 191 -19.70 -1.60 6.62
CA LYS A 191 -20.22 -1.27 7.96
C LYS A 191 -19.73 -2.22 9.04
N ALA A 192 -19.65 -3.54 8.74
CA ALA A 192 -19.16 -4.54 9.69
C ALA A 192 -17.66 -4.33 10.02
N ILE A 193 -16.84 -4.00 9.02
CA ILE A 193 -15.42 -3.68 9.22
C ILE A 193 -15.26 -2.40 10.03
N GLU A 194 -16.02 -1.35 9.73
CA GLU A 194 -16.00 -0.10 10.50
C GLU A 194 -16.37 -0.35 11.97
N ALA A 195 -17.43 -1.12 12.23
CA ALA A 195 -17.83 -1.48 13.58
C ALA A 195 -16.76 -2.32 14.32
N LYS A 196 -16.11 -3.26 13.62
CA LYS A 196 -14.99 -4.04 14.16
C LYS A 196 -13.81 -3.15 14.53
N GLU A 197 -13.43 -2.22 13.65
CA GLU A 197 -12.32 -1.29 13.89
C GLU A 197 -12.60 -0.36 15.09
N VAL A 198 -13.80 0.19 15.18
CA VAL A 198 -14.24 0.99 16.33
C VAL A 198 -14.17 0.17 17.63
N ALA A 199 -14.63 -1.09 17.61
CA ALA A 199 -14.55 -1.96 18.78
C ALA A 199 -13.11 -2.27 19.18
N GLN A 200 -12.22 -2.50 18.22
CA GLN A 200 -10.79 -2.73 18.49
C GLN A 200 -10.11 -1.49 19.06
N GLN A 201 -10.39 -0.30 18.52
CA GLN A 201 -9.87 0.96 19.04
C GLN A 201 -10.36 1.22 20.47
N ASN A 202 -11.64 0.96 20.77
CA ASN A 202 -12.20 1.09 22.11
C ASN A 202 -11.53 0.11 23.10
N LEU A 203 -11.28 -1.13 22.67
CA LEU A 203 -10.55 -2.11 23.50
C LEU A 203 -9.11 -1.66 23.77
N LEU A 204 -8.41 -1.17 22.76
CA LEU A 204 -7.05 -0.66 22.90
C LEU A 204 -7.01 0.55 23.84
N LYS A 205 -7.95 1.48 23.68
CA LYS A 205 -8.10 2.64 24.56
C LYS A 205 -8.34 2.22 26.02
N ALA A 206 -9.27 1.28 26.27
CA ALA A 206 -9.55 0.77 27.59
C ALA A 206 -8.31 0.08 28.24
N LYS A 207 -7.55 -0.68 27.47
CA LYS A 207 -6.29 -1.27 27.93
C LYS A 207 -5.26 -0.22 28.30
N THR A 208 -5.07 0.78 27.45
CA THR A 208 -4.12 1.88 27.70
C THR A 208 -4.53 2.68 28.93
N GLU A 209 -5.81 2.98 29.11
CA GLU A 209 -6.34 3.64 30.31
C GLU A 209 -6.09 2.81 31.57
N GLN A 210 -6.32 1.50 31.52
CA GLN A 210 -6.03 0.60 32.63
C GLN A 210 -4.53 0.56 32.97
N GLU A 211 -3.66 0.48 31.98
CA GLU A 211 -2.20 0.54 32.17
C GLU A 211 -1.76 1.87 32.81
N GLN A 212 -2.33 2.99 32.36
CA GLN A 212 -2.07 4.30 32.95
C GLN A 212 -2.47 4.36 34.41
N LEU A 213 -3.66 3.84 34.76
CA LEU A 213 -4.12 3.78 36.16
C LEU A 213 -3.18 2.95 37.04
N ILE A 214 -2.67 1.84 36.52
CA ILE A 214 -1.69 1.00 37.23
C ILE A 214 -0.38 1.75 37.45
N VAL A 215 0.13 2.42 36.42
CA VAL A 215 1.36 3.23 36.53
C VAL A 215 1.18 4.38 37.51
N GLU A 216 0.05 5.08 37.46
CA GLU A 216 -0.24 6.16 38.42
C GLU A 216 -0.35 5.65 39.86
N ALA A 217 -1.04 4.53 40.08
CA ALA A 217 -1.15 3.91 41.39
C ALA A 217 0.23 3.50 41.96
N ASN A 218 1.07 2.89 41.10
CA ASN A 218 2.44 2.51 41.49
C ASN A 218 3.29 3.74 41.81
N ALA A 219 3.22 4.79 40.95
CA ALA A 219 3.96 6.04 41.20
C ALA A 219 3.51 6.75 42.49
N GLN A 220 2.21 6.72 42.79
CA GLN A 220 1.68 7.25 44.05
C GLN A 220 2.14 6.44 45.27
N ALA A 221 2.16 5.09 45.16
CA ALA A 221 2.65 4.24 46.20
C ALA A 221 4.16 4.46 46.46
N GLU A 222 4.96 4.52 45.41
CA GLU A 222 6.41 4.81 45.50
C GLU A 222 6.67 6.19 46.12
N LYS A 223 5.92 7.19 45.71
CA LYS A 223 6.01 8.55 46.28
C LYS A 223 5.72 8.56 47.78
N LYS A 224 4.73 7.77 48.25
CA LYS A 224 4.42 7.63 49.70
C LYS A 224 5.57 6.95 50.44
N VAL A 225 6.17 5.89 49.84
CA VAL A 225 7.32 5.18 50.48
C VAL A 225 8.51 6.14 50.56
N ILE A 226 8.86 6.84 49.49
CA ILE A 226 9.96 7.80 49.47
C ILE A 226 9.73 8.93 50.51
N ALA A 227 8.50 9.44 50.63
CA ALA A 227 8.15 10.47 51.60
C ALA A 227 8.32 9.95 53.06
N ALA A 228 7.85 8.74 53.35
CA ALA A 228 7.99 8.12 54.65
C ALA A 228 9.47 7.85 55.02
N GLU A 229 10.27 7.35 54.05
CA GLU A 229 11.71 7.17 54.25
C GLU A 229 12.44 8.48 54.51
N ALA A 230 12.10 9.54 53.75
CA ALA A 230 12.67 10.86 53.95
C ALA A 230 12.31 11.45 55.33
N GLU A 231 11.07 11.27 55.79
CA GLU A 231 10.62 11.68 57.10
C GLU A 231 11.33 10.91 58.22
N ALA A 232 11.45 9.57 58.10
CA ALA A 232 12.18 8.75 59.02
C ALA A 232 13.68 9.16 59.11
N LYS A 233 14.33 9.42 57.99
CA LYS A 233 15.72 9.93 57.95
C LYS A 233 15.84 11.33 58.56
N ALA A 234 14.85 12.19 58.39
CA ALA A 234 14.84 13.53 58.98
C ALA A 234 14.68 13.44 60.52
N ILE A 235 13.81 12.54 61.00
CA ILE A 235 13.65 12.27 62.44
C ILE A 235 14.94 11.73 63.04
N LEU A 236 15.57 10.72 62.43
CA LEU A 236 16.85 10.15 62.89
C LEU A 236 17.95 11.21 62.94
N LYS A 237 18.15 12.01 61.88
CA LYS A 237 19.12 13.10 61.87
C LYS A 237 18.87 14.14 62.95
N LYS A 238 17.58 14.48 63.17
CA LYS A 238 17.21 15.41 64.24
C LYS A 238 17.51 14.83 65.61
N ALA A 239 17.22 13.52 65.83
CA ALA A 239 17.55 12.85 67.08
C ALA A 239 19.06 12.73 67.34
N GLU A 240 19.84 12.40 66.29
CA GLU A 240 21.31 12.37 66.37
C GLU A 240 21.91 13.75 66.72
N ALA A 241 21.46 14.80 65.98
CA ALA A 241 21.89 16.17 66.28
C ALA A 241 21.51 16.62 67.72
N GLN A 242 20.29 16.21 68.17
CA GLN A 242 19.87 16.52 69.56
C GLN A 242 20.71 15.76 70.58
N ALA A 243 21.07 14.48 70.33
CA ALA A 243 21.91 13.67 71.20
C ALA A 243 23.34 14.27 71.28
N GLU A 244 23.93 14.69 70.14
CA GLU A 244 25.22 15.33 70.07
C GLU A 244 25.24 16.70 70.80
N ALA A 245 24.18 17.49 70.63
CA ALA A 245 23.97 18.74 71.35
C ALA A 245 23.86 18.49 72.87
N ASN A 246 23.10 17.49 73.29
CA ASN A 246 22.94 17.14 74.68
C ASN A 246 24.27 16.62 75.31
N GLU A 247 25.05 15.84 74.52
CA GLU A 247 26.36 15.37 74.98
C GLU A 247 27.35 16.54 75.16
N THR A 248 27.35 17.48 74.20
CA THR A 248 28.16 18.69 74.25
C THR A 248 27.76 19.58 75.43
N ILE A 249 26.49 19.74 75.68
CA ILE A 249 25.95 20.45 76.85
C ILE A 249 26.35 19.73 78.16
N SER A 250 26.20 18.42 78.19
CA SER A 250 26.59 17.61 79.40
C SER A 250 28.08 17.72 79.72
N LYS A 251 28.93 17.69 78.72
CA LYS A 251 30.39 17.87 78.87
C LYS A 251 30.78 19.29 79.28
N SER A 252 30.02 20.30 78.90
CA SER A 252 30.26 21.70 79.30
C SER A 252 29.64 22.10 80.64
N LEU A 253 28.72 21.30 81.18
CA LEU A 253 28.08 21.58 82.48
C LEU A 253 29.03 21.25 83.68
N ASN A 254 29.79 22.24 84.05
CA ASN A 254 30.54 22.25 85.28
C ASN A 254 29.64 22.71 86.42
N LYS A 255 29.90 22.24 87.66
CA LYS A 255 29.09 22.58 88.85
C LYS A 255 28.86 24.08 88.98
N ASN A 256 29.89 24.83 88.69
CA ASN A 256 29.86 26.33 88.71
C ASN A 256 28.98 26.93 87.67
N VAL A 257 28.84 26.32 86.47
CA VAL A 257 27.97 26.77 85.38
C VAL A 257 26.52 26.51 85.67
N ILE A 258 26.21 25.38 86.34
CA ILE A 258 24.87 25.04 86.81
C ILE A 258 24.41 26.05 87.89
N GLU A 259 25.27 26.41 88.79
CA GLU A 259 25.00 27.39 89.86
C GLU A 259 24.79 28.78 89.32
N ASN A 260 25.67 29.19 88.37
CA ASN A 260 25.52 30.49 87.67
C ASN A 260 24.20 30.62 86.91
N ASN A 261 23.84 29.54 86.15
CA ASN A 261 22.56 29.52 85.40
C ASN A 261 21.33 29.47 86.36
N LYS A 262 21.46 28.91 87.57
CA LYS A 262 20.44 29.00 88.59
C LYS A 262 20.29 30.41 89.09
N ILE A 263 21.38 31.10 89.32
CA ILE A 263 21.37 32.50 89.77
C ILE A 263 20.78 33.41 88.71
N GLU A 264 21.16 33.22 87.42
CA GLU A 264 20.71 34.07 86.29
C GLU A 264 19.20 33.92 86.01
N LYS A 265 18.66 32.72 86.19
CA LYS A 265 17.21 32.41 86.06
C LYS A 265 16.42 32.59 87.31
N TRP A 266 17.05 33.02 88.42
CA TRP A 266 16.34 33.23 89.69
C TRP A 266 15.56 34.56 89.67
N ASP A 267 14.27 34.49 89.89
CA ASP A 267 13.34 35.63 89.95
C ASP A 267 13.46 36.44 91.27
N GLY A 268 14.48 36.20 92.10
CA GLY A 268 14.74 36.92 93.33
C GLY A 268 13.81 36.59 94.49
N LYS A 269 12.94 35.60 94.38
CA LYS A 269 12.07 35.17 95.43
C LYS A 269 12.57 33.89 96.11
N LEU A 270 12.65 33.88 97.42
CA LEU A 270 12.98 32.70 98.18
C LEU A 270 11.84 31.66 98.11
N PRO A 271 12.14 30.39 97.85
CA PRO A 271 11.09 29.37 97.86
C PRO A 271 10.51 29.23 99.29
N TYR A 272 9.18 29.19 99.32
CA TYR A 272 8.42 29.21 100.59
C TYR A 272 8.54 27.95 101.45
N ALA A 273 9.25 26.95 100.98
CA ALA A 273 9.55 25.71 101.79
C ALA A 273 10.95 25.17 101.43
N THR A 274 11.81 25.17 102.47
CA THR A 274 13.07 24.41 102.44
C THR A 274 12.89 23.27 103.44
N GLY A 275 12.52 22.10 102.98
CA GLY A 275 12.51 20.89 103.77
C GLY A 275 11.38 19.93 103.39
N GLY A 276 11.74 18.88 102.69
CA GLY A 276 10.84 17.76 102.40
C GLY A 276 10.82 17.43 100.91
N SER A 277 11.10 16.16 100.58
CA SER A 277 11.08 15.61 99.23
C SER A 277 9.79 15.99 98.48
N ALA A 278 9.84 16.98 97.61
CA ALA A 278 8.72 17.27 96.72
C ALA A 278 8.74 16.21 95.59
N ILE A 279 7.89 15.24 95.69
CA ILE A 279 7.54 14.39 94.53
C ILE A 279 6.67 15.27 93.65
N LEU A 280 7.24 15.67 92.50
CA LEU A 280 6.47 16.29 91.46
C LEU A 280 5.63 15.20 90.80
N ASP A 281 4.35 15.10 91.15
CA ASP A 281 3.35 14.35 90.39
C ASP A 281 2.99 15.12 89.17
N VAL A 282 3.53 14.70 88.01
CA VAL A 282 3.15 15.18 86.69
C VAL A 282 1.93 14.34 86.28
N SER A 283 0.77 14.73 86.80
CA SER A 283 -0.49 14.24 86.23
C SER A 283 -0.60 14.69 84.79
N ALA A 284 -0.36 13.77 83.85
CA ALA A 284 -0.69 13.95 82.45
C ALA A 284 -2.23 13.91 82.34
N ASP A 285 -2.85 15.03 82.26
CA ASP A 285 -4.25 15.15 81.82
C ASP A 285 -4.35 14.71 80.36
N GLY A 286 -4.61 13.42 80.19
CA GLY A 286 -5.08 12.84 78.99
C GLY A 286 -6.58 13.17 78.80
N ASN A 287 -6.93 14.20 78.13
CA ASN A 287 -8.31 14.38 77.70
C ASN A 287 -8.56 13.61 76.45
N GLY A 288 -9.12 12.39 76.55
CA GLY A 288 -9.72 11.69 75.50
C GLY A 288 -11.05 12.32 75.17
N ASP A 289 -11.21 12.76 73.97
CA ASP A 289 -12.53 13.02 73.38
C ASP A 289 -12.81 11.99 72.32
N SER A 290 -13.68 11.08 72.63
CA SER A 290 -14.37 10.18 71.77
C SER A 290 -15.70 10.81 71.36
N SER A 291 -15.90 11.11 70.07
CA SER A 291 -17.25 11.15 69.47
C SER A 291 -17.16 10.88 68.01
N GLU A 292 -17.63 9.69 67.60
CA GLU A 292 -18.80 9.43 66.75
C GLU A 292 -19.09 10.46 65.65
N ASN A 293 -18.85 10.11 64.37
CA ASN A 293 -19.83 9.76 63.34
C ASN A 293 -19.13 9.31 62.05
#